data_64f136e73d9335e01d143ad6baabbacd
#
_entry.id   64f136e73d9335e01d143ad6baabbacd
#
_cell.length_a   1.000
_cell.length_b   1.000
_cell.length_c   1.000
_cell.angle_alpha   90.00
_cell.angle_beta   90.00
_cell.angle_gamma   90.00
#
_symmetry.space_group_name_H-M   'P 1'
#
loop_
_entity.id
_entity.type
_entity.pdbx_description
1 polymer ?
#
loop_
_entity_poly.entity_id
_entity_poly.type
_entity_poly.pdbx_seq_one_letter_code
_entity_poly.pdbx_strand_id
1 'polypeptide(L)'
;MKPRVAIVCDWLVSRGGAERVISAISDMFPHAPIYTAIYNQKNFPEFSEKQVITSFIQRLPFSTKKHYLYLPLMPYAFEQFDFSNFDIVISSSHSCSKGIITKPQTLHICYCHSPMMYAWDSCHQYFEQYGIPSLLKTTARKFLHEIRMWDRLAAERVDFFIANSTHVKNRIKKYYRKDSDVIYPPIETQKFNISSKEGTYFLAVGRLTSYKRFDLLVEVFNDLKIPLVIVGSGREENRLKKMAGRFITFLGNIPDYELNEIYQKSIALVFPQAEDFGIIPLEAMSCGKPVIALSEGGALETVIPGSTGLFFTEQTKEALKKTVLEFSALKWNRQEIRAHAEKFDKHVFESNLKRFIDEKWTFWKRNMAI
;
A
#
# COMPACT_ATOMS: atom_id res chain seq x y z
N MET A 1 -11.14 -32.19 -7.17
CA MET A 1 -11.80 -31.29 -6.21
C MET A 1 -11.20 -29.89 -6.36
N LYS A 2 -11.99 -28.83 -6.07
CA LYS A 2 -11.44 -27.46 -5.96
C LYS A 2 -10.56 -27.38 -4.70
N PRO A 3 -9.42 -26.70 -4.72
CA PRO A 3 -8.57 -26.56 -3.55
C PRO A 3 -9.27 -25.77 -2.44
N ARG A 4 -9.03 -26.16 -1.18
CA ARG A 4 -9.48 -25.43 0.00
C ARG A 4 -8.49 -24.30 0.26
N VAL A 5 -8.96 -23.07 0.20
CA VAL A 5 -8.12 -21.86 0.31
C VAL A 5 -8.33 -21.18 1.65
N ALA A 6 -7.25 -20.68 2.27
CA ALA A 6 -7.28 -19.73 3.37
C ALA A 6 -6.57 -18.44 2.98
N ILE A 7 -7.04 -17.32 3.50
CA ILE A 7 -6.45 -15.99 3.31
C ILE A 7 -5.85 -15.55 4.64
N VAL A 8 -4.65 -14.97 4.60
CA VAL A 8 -3.97 -14.45 5.80
C VAL A 8 -3.57 -13.00 5.55
N CYS A 9 -3.79 -12.11 6.52
CA CYS A 9 -3.32 -10.73 6.44
C CYS A 9 -2.80 -10.23 7.79
N ASP A 10 -1.99 -9.20 7.79
CA ASP A 10 -1.31 -8.73 9.00
C ASP A 10 -2.33 -8.25 10.06
N TRP A 11 -3.15 -7.26 9.73
CA TRP A 11 -4.25 -6.75 10.56
C TRP A 11 -5.31 -6.04 9.71
N LEU A 12 -6.53 -6.01 10.21
CA LEU A 12 -7.67 -5.32 9.63
C LEU A 12 -8.16 -4.23 10.61
N VAL A 13 -7.40 -3.13 10.72
CA VAL A 13 -7.65 -2.06 11.69
C VAL A 13 -7.99 -0.74 11.03
N SER A 14 -7.30 -0.39 9.96
CA SER A 14 -7.53 0.83 9.18
C SER A 14 -7.48 0.52 7.69
N ARG A 15 -8.25 1.25 6.89
CA ARG A 15 -8.26 1.07 5.43
C ARG A 15 -7.01 1.66 4.78
N GLY A 16 -6.47 0.93 3.81
CA GLY A 16 -5.32 1.33 3.00
C GLY A 16 -5.22 0.49 1.73
N GLY A 17 -4.07 0.56 1.05
CA GLY A 17 -3.83 -0.18 -0.19
C GLY A 17 -3.78 -1.70 0.00
N ALA A 18 -3.23 -2.17 1.12
CA ALA A 18 -3.14 -3.60 1.41
C ALA A 18 -4.52 -4.22 1.61
N GLU A 19 -5.42 -3.52 2.27
CA GLU A 19 -6.77 -3.98 2.55
C GLU A 19 -7.62 -4.09 1.28
N ARG A 20 -7.36 -3.26 0.25
CA ARG A 20 -7.99 -3.42 -1.08
C ARG A 20 -7.58 -4.72 -1.75
N VAL A 21 -6.33 -5.13 -1.61
CA VAL A 21 -5.86 -6.44 -2.10
C VAL A 21 -6.56 -7.58 -1.38
N ILE A 22 -6.68 -7.51 -0.04
CA ILE A 22 -7.41 -8.51 0.75
C ILE A 22 -8.86 -8.61 0.30
N SER A 23 -9.54 -7.47 0.09
CA SER A 23 -10.92 -7.44 -0.40
C SER A 23 -11.03 -8.14 -1.76
N ALA A 24 -10.17 -7.80 -2.71
CA ALA A 24 -10.17 -8.43 -4.03
C ALA A 24 -9.89 -9.94 -3.97
N ILE A 25 -8.90 -10.38 -3.18
CA ILE A 25 -8.62 -11.82 -2.98
C ILE A 25 -9.84 -12.51 -2.33
N SER A 26 -10.46 -11.87 -1.34
CA SER A 26 -11.63 -12.40 -0.64
C SER A 26 -12.86 -12.53 -1.55
N ASP A 27 -13.00 -11.65 -2.54
CA ASP A 27 -14.07 -11.75 -3.55
C ASP A 27 -13.83 -12.91 -4.52
N MET A 28 -12.56 -13.17 -4.87
CA MET A 28 -12.19 -14.34 -5.68
C MET A 28 -12.42 -15.68 -4.95
N PHE A 29 -12.33 -15.70 -3.63
CA PHE A 29 -12.48 -16.87 -2.79
C PHE A 29 -13.54 -16.65 -1.69
N PRO A 30 -14.83 -16.59 -2.04
CA PRO A 30 -15.91 -16.16 -1.12
C PRO A 30 -16.07 -17.05 0.11
N HIS A 31 -15.65 -18.31 0.03
CA HIS A 31 -15.76 -19.28 1.13
C HIS A 31 -14.44 -19.43 1.93
N ALA A 32 -13.38 -18.74 1.54
CA ALA A 32 -12.10 -18.81 2.25
C ALA A 32 -12.17 -18.03 3.57
N PRO A 33 -11.80 -18.64 4.71
CA PRO A 33 -11.67 -17.91 5.97
C PRO A 33 -10.49 -16.94 5.88
N ILE A 34 -10.61 -15.82 6.60
CA ILE A 34 -9.58 -14.78 6.70
C ILE A 34 -8.94 -14.89 8.08
N TYR A 35 -7.63 -15.15 8.12
CA TYR A 35 -6.83 -15.16 9.33
C TYR A 35 -6.08 -13.83 9.48
N THR A 36 -6.14 -13.22 10.64
CA THR A 36 -5.49 -11.93 10.90
C THR A 36 -5.08 -11.79 12.37
N ALA A 37 -4.07 -11.00 12.65
CA ALA A 37 -3.70 -10.76 14.04
C ALA A 37 -4.80 -10.01 14.80
N ILE A 38 -5.41 -8.99 14.17
CA ILE A 38 -6.38 -8.09 14.79
C ILE A 38 -7.42 -7.68 13.74
N TYR A 39 -8.70 -7.67 14.13
CA TYR A 39 -9.82 -7.27 13.28
C TYR A 39 -10.71 -6.24 13.98
N ASN A 40 -10.97 -5.13 13.29
CA ASN A 40 -11.95 -4.12 13.69
C ASN A 40 -13.13 -4.15 12.71
N GLN A 41 -14.18 -4.89 13.06
CA GLN A 41 -15.35 -5.09 12.21
C GLN A 41 -16.02 -3.77 11.77
N LYS A 42 -15.99 -2.72 12.60
CA LYS A 42 -16.59 -1.42 12.26
C LYS A 42 -15.96 -0.78 11.05
N ASN A 43 -14.66 -1.02 10.83
CA ASN A 43 -13.92 -0.45 9.71
C ASN A 43 -13.99 -1.31 8.44
N PHE A 44 -14.45 -2.57 8.56
CA PHE A 44 -14.52 -3.55 7.47
C PHE A 44 -15.85 -4.30 7.48
N PRO A 45 -16.98 -3.60 7.26
CA PRO A 45 -18.30 -4.22 7.24
C PRO A 45 -18.46 -5.28 6.14
N GLU A 46 -17.68 -5.19 5.05
CA GLU A 46 -17.66 -6.16 3.95
C GLU A 46 -17.22 -7.57 4.36
N PHE A 47 -16.52 -7.70 5.49
CA PHE A 47 -16.12 -9.00 6.04
C PHE A 47 -17.03 -9.51 7.15
N SER A 48 -18.14 -8.82 7.47
CA SER A 48 -19.04 -9.20 8.56
C SER A 48 -19.69 -10.57 8.39
N GLU A 49 -19.93 -10.97 7.15
CA GLU A 49 -20.51 -12.28 6.80
C GLU A 49 -19.45 -13.36 6.53
N LYS A 50 -18.17 -12.99 6.57
CA LYS A 50 -17.06 -13.91 6.35
C LYS A 50 -16.53 -14.46 7.65
N GLN A 51 -15.99 -15.66 7.60
CA GLN A 51 -15.29 -16.24 8.74
C GLN A 51 -13.94 -15.53 8.93
N VAL A 52 -13.86 -14.59 9.89
CA VAL A 52 -12.61 -13.93 10.27
C VAL A 52 -12.09 -14.53 11.57
N ILE A 53 -10.90 -15.11 11.52
CA ILE A 53 -10.22 -15.78 12.64
C ILE A 53 -9.08 -14.88 13.10
N THR A 54 -9.15 -14.42 14.35
CA THR A 54 -8.16 -13.52 14.95
C THR A 54 -7.21 -14.25 15.89
N SER A 55 -6.01 -13.71 16.05
CA SER A 55 -5.05 -14.21 17.02
C SER A 55 -5.42 -13.84 18.47
N PHE A 56 -4.67 -14.35 19.43
CA PHE A 56 -4.80 -13.97 20.84
C PHE A 56 -4.58 -12.47 21.08
N ILE A 57 -3.86 -11.78 20.21
CA ILE A 57 -3.60 -10.32 20.29
C ILE A 57 -4.90 -9.53 20.25
N GLN A 58 -5.93 -10.02 19.56
CA GLN A 58 -7.26 -9.41 19.52
C GLN A 58 -7.83 -9.10 20.92
N ARG A 59 -7.53 -9.97 21.90
CA ARG A 59 -8.05 -9.87 23.28
C ARG A 59 -7.22 -8.96 24.18
N LEU A 60 -6.07 -8.48 23.70
CA LEU A 60 -5.20 -7.62 24.49
C LEU A 60 -5.71 -6.17 24.53
N PRO A 61 -5.46 -5.41 25.63
CA PRO A 61 -5.93 -4.03 25.77
C PRO A 61 -5.49 -3.13 24.60
N PHE A 62 -6.39 -2.29 24.10
CA PHE A 62 -6.13 -1.33 23.02
C PHE A 62 -5.59 -1.94 21.71
N SER A 63 -5.73 -3.25 21.48
CA SER A 63 -5.21 -3.93 20.29
C SER A 63 -5.64 -3.26 18.99
N THR A 64 -6.91 -2.87 18.83
CA THR A 64 -7.43 -2.19 17.64
C THR A 64 -6.99 -0.74 17.49
N LYS A 65 -6.57 -0.07 18.57
CA LYS A 65 -6.16 1.34 18.55
C LYS A 65 -4.64 1.53 18.50
N LYS A 66 -3.91 0.61 19.14
CA LYS A 66 -2.45 0.69 19.30
C LYS A 66 -1.78 -0.65 18.95
N HIS A 67 -2.20 -1.27 17.85
CA HIS A 67 -1.69 -2.57 17.38
C HIS A 67 -0.16 -2.60 17.26
N TYR A 68 0.48 -1.48 16.96
CA TYR A 68 1.94 -1.38 16.86
C TYR A 68 2.69 -1.71 18.16
N LEU A 69 2.04 -1.62 19.31
CA LEU A 69 2.63 -2.02 20.60
C LEU A 69 2.81 -3.54 20.70
N TYR A 70 2.03 -4.29 19.95
CA TYR A 70 2.04 -5.76 19.93
C TYR A 70 2.90 -6.35 18.81
N LEU A 71 3.65 -5.50 18.11
CA LEU A 71 4.54 -5.95 17.05
C LEU A 71 5.51 -7.06 17.50
N PRO A 72 6.08 -7.06 18.74
CA PRO A 72 6.90 -8.15 19.24
C PRO A 72 6.19 -9.49 19.38
N LEU A 73 4.87 -9.49 19.52
CA LEU A 73 4.05 -10.70 19.67
C LEU A 73 3.49 -11.21 18.33
N MET A 74 3.55 -10.40 17.28
CA MET A 74 3.03 -10.77 15.96
C MET A 74 3.63 -12.05 15.38
N PRO A 75 4.96 -12.29 15.46
CA PRO A 75 5.56 -13.56 15.03
C PRO A 75 4.86 -14.78 15.63
N TYR A 76 4.74 -14.79 16.95
CA TYR A 76 4.08 -15.89 17.67
C TYR A 76 2.60 -16.02 17.28
N ALA A 77 1.91 -14.91 17.08
CA ALA A 77 0.50 -14.90 16.72
C ALA A 77 0.24 -15.61 15.38
N PHE A 78 1.10 -15.37 14.39
CA PHE A 78 0.96 -16.00 13.07
C PHE A 78 1.40 -17.46 13.06
N GLU A 79 2.40 -17.82 13.85
CA GLU A 79 2.88 -19.20 13.95
C GLU A 79 1.90 -20.13 14.68
N GLN A 80 0.91 -19.60 15.42
CA GLN A 80 -0.10 -20.39 16.14
C GLN A 80 -1.34 -20.75 15.31
N PHE A 81 -1.52 -20.16 14.14
CA PHE A 81 -2.65 -20.51 13.29
C PHE A 81 -2.48 -21.91 12.67
N ASP A 82 -3.56 -22.70 12.69
CA ASP A 82 -3.58 -24.03 12.08
C ASP A 82 -4.13 -23.97 10.65
N PHE A 83 -3.28 -24.30 9.69
CA PHE A 83 -3.62 -24.41 8.27
C PHE A 83 -3.68 -25.85 7.77
N SER A 84 -3.75 -26.85 8.65
CA SER A 84 -3.68 -28.28 8.31
C SER A 84 -4.79 -28.75 7.39
N ASN A 85 -5.92 -28.06 7.33
CA ASN A 85 -7.07 -28.38 6.52
C ASN A 85 -7.13 -27.64 5.17
N PHE A 86 -6.08 -26.88 4.81
CA PHE A 86 -6.05 -26.09 3.58
C PHE A 86 -5.03 -26.62 2.60
N ASP A 87 -5.38 -26.54 1.32
CA ASP A 87 -4.53 -26.96 0.21
C ASP A 87 -3.67 -25.78 -0.29
N ILE A 88 -4.23 -24.53 -0.20
CA ILE A 88 -3.55 -23.30 -0.58
C ILE A 88 -3.76 -22.26 0.55
N VAL A 89 -2.69 -21.58 0.95
CA VAL A 89 -2.76 -20.41 1.82
C VAL A 89 -2.19 -19.21 1.07
N ILE A 90 -2.98 -18.13 1.02
CA ILE A 90 -2.57 -16.87 0.39
C ILE A 90 -2.37 -15.84 1.49
N SER A 91 -1.11 -15.46 1.76
CA SER A 91 -0.80 -14.39 2.69
C SER A 91 -0.63 -13.07 1.96
N SER A 92 -1.27 -12.00 2.46
CA SER A 92 -1.11 -10.61 2.03
C SER A 92 -0.31 -9.89 3.10
N SER A 93 0.97 -9.61 2.83
CA SER A 93 1.95 -9.29 3.87
C SER A 93 2.69 -7.99 3.61
N HIS A 94 2.73 -7.14 4.62
CA HIS A 94 3.65 -6.02 4.77
C HIS A 94 4.40 -6.07 6.11
N SER A 95 4.08 -7.10 6.91
CA SER A 95 4.68 -7.35 8.22
C SER A 95 4.88 -8.86 8.47
N CYS A 96 4.08 -9.47 9.36
CA CYS A 96 4.33 -10.80 9.91
C CYS A 96 3.49 -11.92 9.27
N SER A 97 2.44 -11.61 8.51
CA SER A 97 1.49 -12.61 8.00
C SER A 97 2.11 -13.68 7.08
N LYS A 98 3.24 -13.38 6.43
CA LYS A 98 4.00 -14.38 5.65
C LYS A 98 4.69 -15.44 6.51
N GLY A 99 4.81 -15.20 7.83
CA GLY A 99 5.51 -16.09 8.76
C GLY A 99 4.66 -17.25 9.31
N ILE A 100 3.53 -17.56 8.69
CA ILE A 100 2.72 -18.73 9.01
C ILE A 100 3.49 -20.03 8.79
N ILE A 101 3.02 -21.09 9.45
CA ILE A 101 3.56 -22.45 9.29
C ILE A 101 2.51 -23.28 8.55
N THR A 102 2.92 -23.91 7.44
CA THR A 102 2.08 -24.77 6.63
C THR A 102 2.64 -26.19 6.60
N LYS A 103 1.80 -27.18 6.27
CA LYS A 103 2.25 -28.57 6.02
C LYS A 103 2.99 -28.63 4.66
N PRO A 104 3.84 -29.67 4.46
CA PRO A 104 4.55 -29.84 3.19
C PRO A 104 3.65 -29.91 1.94
N GLN A 105 2.40 -30.38 2.10
CA GLN A 105 1.43 -30.47 1.01
C GLN A 105 0.67 -29.17 0.74
N THR A 106 0.69 -28.22 1.67
CA THR A 106 -0.03 -26.95 1.55
C THR A 106 0.83 -25.92 0.83
N LEU A 107 0.34 -25.43 -0.29
CA LEU A 107 0.99 -24.37 -1.06
C LEU A 107 0.84 -23.01 -0.37
N HIS A 108 1.94 -22.33 -0.05
CA HIS A 108 1.94 -20.97 0.50
C HIS A 108 2.37 -19.94 -0.53
N ILE A 109 1.43 -19.10 -0.97
CA ILE A 109 1.67 -17.95 -1.85
C ILE A 109 1.62 -16.67 -1.01
N CYS A 110 2.66 -15.84 -1.09
CA CYS A 110 2.71 -14.55 -0.40
C CYS A 110 2.58 -13.40 -1.39
N TYR A 111 1.49 -12.64 -1.31
CA TYR A 111 1.40 -11.32 -1.92
C TYR A 111 2.09 -10.31 -0.99
N CYS A 112 3.29 -9.93 -1.36
CA CYS A 112 4.16 -9.07 -0.56
C CYS A 112 3.96 -7.60 -0.98
N HIS A 113 3.38 -6.80 -0.09
CA HIS A 113 3.26 -5.37 -0.31
C HIS A 113 4.61 -4.67 -0.15
N SER A 114 5.42 -5.17 0.76
CA SER A 114 6.77 -4.71 1.06
C SER A 114 7.44 -5.66 2.03
N PRO A 115 8.74 -5.95 1.94
CA PRO A 115 9.52 -6.38 3.09
C PRO A 115 9.37 -5.36 4.22
N MET A 116 9.38 -5.80 5.48
CA MET A 116 9.13 -4.94 6.64
C MET A 116 9.96 -3.65 6.61
N MET A 117 9.36 -2.52 6.18
CA MET A 117 10.09 -1.25 6.02
C MET A 117 10.85 -0.81 7.28
N TYR A 118 10.20 -0.94 8.44
CA TYR A 118 10.80 -0.56 9.72
C TYR A 118 11.99 -1.46 10.15
N ALA A 119 12.06 -2.67 9.62
CA ALA A 119 13.16 -3.59 9.93
C ALA A 119 14.34 -3.44 8.95
N TRP A 120 14.09 -3.06 7.69
CA TRP A 120 15.08 -3.02 6.62
C TRP A 120 15.44 -1.58 6.20
N ASP A 121 14.58 -0.92 5.44
CA ASP A 121 14.93 0.35 4.80
C ASP A 121 14.94 1.54 5.77
N SER A 122 13.92 1.63 6.61
CA SER A 122 13.73 2.77 7.52
C SER A 122 14.27 2.50 8.93
N CYS A 123 15.06 1.46 9.12
CA CYS A 123 15.49 1.02 10.45
C CYS A 123 16.27 2.10 11.24
N HIS A 124 16.97 3.03 10.58
CA HIS A 124 17.68 4.13 11.22
C HIS A 124 16.77 5.32 11.51
N GLN A 125 15.81 5.60 10.60
CA GLN A 125 14.85 6.71 10.73
C GLN A 125 13.69 6.38 11.67
N TYR A 126 13.40 5.10 11.88
CA TYR A 126 12.28 4.62 12.69
C TYR A 126 12.26 5.21 14.10
N PHE A 127 13.43 5.29 14.75
CA PHE A 127 13.56 5.81 16.11
C PHE A 127 13.24 7.30 16.21
N GLU A 128 13.57 8.07 15.18
CA GLU A 128 13.32 9.51 15.11
C GLU A 128 11.85 9.77 14.80
N GLN A 129 11.28 9.06 13.83
CA GLN A 129 9.90 9.20 13.42
C GLN A 129 8.89 8.86 14.52
N TYR A 130 9.22 7.87 15.37
CA TYR A 130 8.33 7.44 16.47
C TYR A 130 8.68 8.06 17.82
N GLY A 131 9.67 8.95 17.89
CA GLY A 131 10.05 9.67 19.12
C GLY A 131 10.46 8.74 20.27
N ILE A 132 11.16 7.64 19.95
CA ILE A 132 11.56 6.66 20.96
C ILE A 132 12.62 7.31 21.91
N PRO A 133 12.34 7.34 23.22
CA PRO A 133 13.28 7.89 24.19
C PRO A 133 14.67 7.27 24.08
N SER A 134 15.72 8.07 24.29
CA SER A 134 17.12 7.63 24.16
C SER A 134 17.44 6.39 25.02
N LEU A 135 16.88 6.29 26.20
CA LEU A 135 17.02 5.16 27.11
C LEU A 135 16.48 3.83 26.52
N LEU A 136 15.45 3.90 25.70
CA LEU A 136 14.82 2.71 25.07
C LEU A 136 15.41 2.38 23.70
N LYS A 137 16.26 3.23 23.13
CA LYS A 137 16.84 3.02 21.78
C LYS A 137 17.63 1.70 21.67
N THR A 138 18.37 1.34 22.71
CA THR A 138 19.17 0.10 22.71
C THR A 138 18.28 -1.14 22.67
N THR A 139 17.25 -1.20 23.51
CA THR A 139 16.26 -2.29 23.53
C THR A 139 15.51 -2.37 22.20
N ALA A 140 15.10 -1.23 21.65
CA ALA A 140 14.42 -1.18 20.37
C ALA A 140 15.32 -1.61 19.19
N ARG A 141 16.63 -1.29 19.23
CA ARG A 141 17.60 -1.81 18.23
C ARG A 141 17.77 -3.32 18.33
N LYS A 142 17.82 -3.87 19.53
CA LYS A 142 17.87 -5.33 19.73
C LYS A 142 16.60 -5.97 19.16
N PHE A 143 15.44 -5.44 19.48
CA PHE A 143 14.18 -5.92 18.89
C PHE A 143 14.18 -5.85 17.37
N LEU A 144 14.64 -4.74 16.76
CA LEU A 144 14.74 -4.64 15.30
C LEU A 144 15.73 -5.64 14.70
N HIS A 145 16.77 -6.02 15.42
CA HIS A 145 17.67 -7.08 14.99
C HIS A 145 16.96 -8.44 14.99
N GLU A 146 16.30 -8.78 16.09
CA GLU A 146 15.59 -10.05 16.24
C GLU A 146 14.43 -10.20 15.23
N ILE A 147 13.63 -9.14 15.06
CA ILE A 147 12.53 -9.18 14.08
C ILE A 147 13.05 -9.29 12.64
N ARG A 148 14.19 -8.69 12.31
CA ARG A 148 14.84 -8.83 10.99
C ARG A 148 15.31 -10.24 10.74
N MET A 149 15.90 -10.90 11.73
CA MET A 149 16.31 -12.31 11.64
C MET A 149 15.09 -13.22 11.45
N TRP A 150 14.05 -13.01 12.26
CA TRP A 150 12.80 -13.74 12.10
C TRP A 150 12.14 -13.51 10.74
N ASP A 151 12.07 -12.27 10.28
CA ASP A 151 11.49 -11.88 9.00
C ASP A 151 12.19 -12.55 7.81
N ARG A 152 13.52 -12.65 7.87
CA ARG A 152 14.31 -13.37 6.87
C ARG A 152 14.01 -14.86 6.87
N LEU A 153 13.95 -15.48 8.06
CA LEU A 153 13.62 -16.90 8.21
C LEU A 153 12.16 -17.20 7.82
N ALA A 154 11.23 -16.32 8.18
CA ALA A 154 9.83 -16.43 7.79
C ALA A 154 9.65 -16.39 6.27
N ALA A 155 10.45 -15.61 5.55
CA ALA A 155 10.42 -15.57 4.09
C ALA A 155 10.85 -16.91 3.43
N GLU A 156 11.62 -17.77 4.13
CA GLU A 156 11.96 -19.09 3.61
C GLU A 156 10.78 -20.08 3.60
N ARG A 157 9.76 -19.82 4.43
CA ARG A 157 8.54 -20.65 4.52
C ARG A 157 7.56 -20.39 3.36
N VAL A 158 7.78 -19.33 2.60
CA VAL A 158 6.95 -18.97 1.44
C VAL A 158 7.42 -19.74 0.21
N ASP A 159 6.51 -20.43 -0.45
CA ASP A 159 6.82 -21.20 -1.66
C ASP A 159 6.92 -20.27 -2.88
N PHE A 160 5.98 -19.34 -3.03
CA PHE A 160 6.00 -18.35 -4.13
C PHE A 160 5.65 -16.96 -3.65
N PHE A 161 6.46 -15.97 -4.07
CA PHE A 161 6.22 -14.56 -3.83
C PHE A 161 5.59 -13.87 -5.03
N ILE A 162 4.61 -13.02 -4.74
CA ILE A 162 4.08 -12.00 -5.65
C ILE A 162 4.48 -10.64 -5.07
N ALA A 163 5.09 -9.79 -5.87
CA ALA A 163 5.39 -8.41 -5.54
C ALA A 163 4.31 -7.48 -6.12
N ASN A 164 3.95 -6.42 -5.39
CA ASN A 164 3.01 -5.41 -5.87
C ASN A 164 3.61 -4.44 -6.90
N SER A 165 4.94 -4.49 -7.12
CA SER A 165 5.68 -3.62 -8.03
C SER A 165 7.06 -4.21 -8.33
N THR A 166 7.72 -3.73 -9.39
CA THR A 166 9.13 -4.04 -9.67
C THR A 166 10.04 -3.50 -8.56
N HIS A 167 9.68 -2.35 -7.98
CA HIS A 167 10.37 -1.80 -6.81
C HIS A 167 10.39 -2.81 -5.66
N VAL A 168 9.23 -3.36 -5.29
CA VAL A 168 9.13 -4.37 -4.22
C VAL A 168 9.76 -5.71 -4.62
N LYS A 169 9.65 -6.14 -5.88
CA LYS A 169 10.38 -7.31 -6.40
C LYS A 169 11.88 -7.22 -6.12
N ASN A 170 12.48 -6.06 -6.41
CA ASN A 170 13.90 -5.82 -6.16
C ASN A 170 14.24 -5.88 -4.67
N ARG A 171 13.36 -5.39 -3.79
CA ARG A 171 13.50 -5.47 -2.33
C ARG A 171 13.38 -6.90 -1.81
N ILE A 172 12.42 -7.69 -2.32
CA ILE A 172 12.31 -9.13 -2.02
C ILE A 172 13.61 -9.85 -2.42
N LYS A 173 14.11 -9.59 -3.61
CA LYS A 173 15.39 -10.16 -4.06
C LYS A 173 16.57 -9.74 -3.19
N LYS A 174 16.61 -8.47 -2.78
CA LYS A 174 17.67 -7.92 -1.91
C LYS A 174 17.66 -8.52 -0.52
N TYR A 175 16.49 -8.53 0.16
CA TYR A 175 16.40 -8.85 1.58
C TYR A 175 16.10 -10.32 1.84
N TYR A 176 15.25 -10.93 1.01
CA TYR A 176 14.85 -12.34 1.19
C TYR A 176 15.62 -13.31 0.28
N ARG A 177 16.34 -12.80 -0.73
CA ARG A 177 17.03 -13.64 -1.73
C ARG A 177 16.09 -14.61 -2.44
N LYS A 178 14.82 -14.22 -2.57
CA LYS A 178 13.79 -14.95 -3.27
C LYS A 178 13.44 -14.28 -4.59
N ASP A 179 13.00 -15.07 -5.55
CA ASP A 179 12.39 -14.56 -6.78
C ASP A 179 10.91 -14.27 -6.52
N SER A 180 10.34 -13.35 -7.31
CA SER A 180 8.91 -13.02 -7.25
C SER A 180 8.39 -12.58 -8.60
N ASP A 181 7.11 -12.84 -8.86
CA ASP A 181 6.38 -12.32 -10.00
C ASP A 181 5.72 -10.99 -9.60
N VAL A 182 5.53 -10.07 -10.56
CA VAL A 182 4.86 -8.80 -10.31
C VAL A 182 3.40 -8.91 -10.71
N ILE A 183 2.50 -8.63 -9.77
CA ILE A 183 1.06 -8.44 -10.02
C ILE A 183 0.66 -7.15 -9.32
N TYR A 184 0.35 -6.12 -10.10
CA TYR A 184 -0.02 -4.81 -9.57
C TYR A 184 -1.30 -4.89 -8.75
N PRO A 185 -1.44 -4.09 -7.65
CA PRO A 185 -2.62 -4.12 -6.80
C PRO A 185 -3.85 -3.55 -7.51
N PRO A 186 -5.06 -3.97 -7.09
CA PRO A 186 -6.31 -3.60 -7.74
C PRO A 186 -6.67 -2.13 -7.52
N ILE A 187 -7.10 -1.47 -8.60
CA ILE A 187 -7.75 -0.17 -8.57
C ILE A 187 -9.20 -0.35 -9.04
N GLU A 188 -10.14 0.23 -8.33
CA GLU A 188 -11.55 0.23 -8.73
C GLU A 188 -11.83 1.44 -9.64
N THR A 189 -11.35 1.38 -10.89
CA THR A 189 -11.45 2.52 -11.83
C THR A 189 -12.88 2.96 -12.08
N GLN A 190 -13.83 2.05 -11.95
CA GLN A 190 -15.27 2.32 -12.13
C GLN A 190 -15.87 3.27 -11.07
N LYS A 191 -15.20 3.41 -9.90
CA LYS A 191 -15.61 4.38 -8.87
C LYS A 191 -15.28 5.82 -9.25
N PHE A 192 -14.48 6.01 -10.29
CA PHE A 192 -13.95 7.31 -10.72
C PHE A 192 -14.46 7.66 -12.13
N ASN A 193 -14.80 8.93 -12.34
CA ASN A 193 -15.33 9.38 -13.61
C ASN A 193 -14.54 10.60 -14.14
N ILE A 194 -14.36 10.66 -15.46
CA ILE A 194 -13.75 11.82 -16.10
C ILE A 194 -14.72 12.99 -16.02
N SER A 195 -14.22 14.17 -15.59
CA SER A 195 -14.99 15.42 -15.68
C SER A 195 -14.64 16.17 -16.96
N SER A 196 -15.67 16.75 -17.60
CA SER A 196 -15.48 17.70 -18.72
C SER A 196 -14.99 19.08 -18.25
N LYS A 197 -15.19 19.41 -16.95
CA LYS A 197 -14.79 20.70 -16.38
C LYS A 197 -13.28 20.77 -16.18
N GLU A 198 -12.75 21.98 -16.36
CA GLU A 198 -11.34 22.23 -16.01
C GLU A 198 -11.13 22.25 -14.50
N GLY A 199 -9.95 21.83 -14.08
CA GLY A 199 -9.57 21.86 -12.68
C GLY A 199 -9.23 23.28 -12.21
N THR A 200 -9.39 23.53 -10.93
CA THR A 200 -9.14 24.83 -10.32
C THR A 200 -8.02 24.86 -9.29
N TYR A 201 -7.50 23.68 -8.91
CA TYR A 201 -6.44 23.53 -7.91
C TYR A 201 -5.59 22.29 -8.19
N PHE A 202 -4.36 22.30 -7.70
CA PHE A 202 -3.55 21.09 -7.58
C PHE A 202 -4.00 20.30 -6.35
N LEU A 203 -3.87 18.98 -6.40
CA LEU A 203 -4.35 18.09 -5.35
C LEU A 203 -3.21 17.26 -4.78
N ALA A 204 -3.19 17.08 -3.47
CA ALA A 204 -2.37 16.09 -2.79
C ALA A 204 -3.22 15.27 -1.82
N VAL A 205 -3.09 13.94 -1.86
CA VAL A 205 -3.91 13.01 -1.07
C VAL A 205 -3.01 12.07 -0.29
N GLY A 206 -3.28 11.87 1.01
CA GLY A 206 -2.59 10.85 1.78
C GLY A 206 -2.50 11.16 3.28
N ARG A 207 -1.95 10.21 4.03
CA ARG A 207 -1.67 10.43 5.47
C ARG A 207 -0.59 11.49 5.64
N LEU A 208 -0.85 12.49 6.49
CA LEU A 208 0.08 13.58 6.76
C LEU A 208 1.18 13.12 7.72
N THR A 209 2.18 12.45 7.15
CA THR A 209 3.38 11.93 7.83
C THR A 209 4.63 12.54 7.20
N SER A 210 5.72 12.64 7.96
CA SER A 210 6.96 13.33 7.54
C SER A 210 7.56 12.77 6.26
N TYR A 211 7.58 11.42 6.08
CA TYR A 211 8.16 10.79 4.90
C TYR A 211 7.40 11.09 3.59
N LYS A 212 6.11 11.50 3.69
CA LYS A 212 5.30 11.85 2.52
C LYS A 212 5.54 13.27 2.00
N ARG A 213 6.38 14.04 2.66
CA ARG A 213 6.89 15.34 2.21
C ARG A 213 5.81 16.35 1.80
N PHE A 214 4.68 16.38 2.54
CA PHE A 214 3.68 17.45 2.37
C PHE A 214 4.22 18.83 2.73
N ASP A 215 5.27 18.91 3.55
CA ASP A 215 6.03 20.12 3.83
C ASP A 215 6.56 20.77 2.54
N LEU A 216 7.16 19.97 1.67
CA LEU A 216 7.67 20.43 0.38
C LEU A 216 6.56 21.02 -0.50
N LEU A 217 5.36 20.39 -0.51
CA LEU A 217 4.20 20.94 -1.22
C LEU A 217 3.80 22.30 -0.67
N VAL A 218 3.68 22.42 0.66
CA VAL A 218 3.29 23.69 1.31
C VAL A 218 4.29 24.79 0.98
N GLU A 219 5.60 24.51 1.02
CA GLU A 219 6.63 25.48 0.66
C GLU A 219 6.53 25.96 -0.79
N VAL A 220 6.39 25.01 -1.75
CA VAL A 220 6.33 25.31 -3.17
C VAL A 220 5.07 26.08 -3.53
N PHE A 221 3.90 25.67 -3.04
CA PHE A 221 2.62 26.29 -3.40
C PHE A 221 2.39 27.62 -2.70
N ASN A 222 2.99 27.86 -1.53
CA ASN A 222 3.08 29.19 -0.93
C ASN A 222 3.84 30.17 -1.83
N ASP A 223 4.97 29.71 -2.38
CA ASP A 223 5.84 30.53 -3.23
C ASP A 223 5.20 30.80 -4.60
N LEU A 224 4.60 29.81 -5.22
CA LEU A 224 3.91 29.93 -6.51
C LEU A 224 2.59 30.71 -6.42
N LYS A 225 1.96 30.80 -5.25
CA LYS A 225 0.62 31.40 -5.04
C LYS A 225 -0.46 30.75 -5.91
N ILE A 226 -0.35 29.44 -6.13
CA ILE A 226 -1.28 28.62 -6.90
C ILE A 226 -2.13 27.80 -5.90
N PRO A 227 -3.44 27.62 -6.15
CA PRO A 227 -4.29 26.84 -5.26
C PRO A 227 -3.85 25.38 -5.13
N LEU A 228 -3.70 24.90 -3.88
CA LEU A 228 -3.44 23.52 -3.52
C LEU A 228 -4.49 23.05 -2.52
N VAL A 229 -5.11 21.90 -2.80
CA VAL A 229 -5.97 21.17 -1.86
C VAL A 229 -5.23 19.95 -1.32
N ILE A 230 -5.21 19.81 -0.01
CA ILE A 230 -4.61 18.67 0.69
C ILE A 230 -5.72 17.88 1.38
N VAL A 231 -5.83 16.59 1.02
CA VAL A 231 -6.78 15.63 1.59
C VAL A 231 -6.04 14.61 2.44
N GLY A 232 -6.53 14.41 3.65
CA GLY A 232 -6.01 13.46 4.61
C GLY A 232 -5.70 14.10 5.97
N SER A 233 -5.33 13.26 6.91
CA SER A 233 -4.95 13.65 8.28
C SER A 233 -3.69 12.93 8.71
N GLY A 234 -3.08 13.38 9.81
CA GLY A 234 -1.88 12.75 10.34
C GLY A 234 -1.14 13.59 11.37
N ARG A 235 -0.01 13.06 11.84
CA ARG A 235 0.78 13.71 12.90
C ARG A 235 1.34 15.08 12.49
N GLU A 236 1.57 15.29 11.20
CA GLU A 236 2.13 16.53 10.67
C GLU A 236 1.06 17.61 10.41
N GLU A 237 -0.24 17.31 10.54
CA GLU A 237 -1.33 18.19 10.14
C GLU A 237 -1.24 19.59 10.78
N ASN A 238 -1.03 19.66 12.10
CA ASN A 238 -0.96 20.94 12.81
C ASN A 238 0.27 21.76 12.37
N ARG A 239 1.40 21.11 12.11
CA ARG A 239 2.62 21.77 11.62
C ARG A 239 2.39 22.30 10.21
N LEU A 240 1.86 21.49 9.33
CA LEU A 240 1.59 21.87 7.95
C LEU A 240 0.59 23.02 7.84
N LYS A 241 -0.50 23.00 8.64
CA LYS A 241 -1.48 24.10 8.71
C LYS A 241 -0.85 25.43 9.16
N LYS A 242 0.12 25.40 10.09
CA LYS A 242 0.85 26.61 10.52
C LYS A 242 1.78 27.16 9.43
N MET A 243 2.31 26.29 8.56
CA MET A 243 3.17 26.69 7.44
C MET A 243 2.37 27.21 6.23
N ALA A 244 1.11 26.78 6.10
CA ALA A 244 0.29 27.04 4.93
C ALA A 244 -0.17 28.50 4.85
N GLY A 245 -0.02 29.09 3.67
CA GLY A 245 -0.60 30.37 3.30
C GLY A 245 -2.02 30.26 2.74
N ARG A 246 -2.58 31.38 2.33
CA ARG A 246 -4.00 31.51 1.88
C ARG A 246 -4.38 30.69 0.64
N PHE A 247 -3.41 30.18 -0.10
CA PHE A 247 -3.65 29.38 -1.32
C PHE A 247 -3.75 27.88 -1.06
N ILE A 248 -3.54 27.44 0.20
CA ILE A 248 -3.52 26.02 0.57
C ILE A 248 -4.72 25.70 1.47
N THR A 249 -5.53 24.73 1.05
CA THR A 249 -6.72 24.29 1.77
C THR A 249 -6.54 22.86 2.25
N PHE A 250 -6.84 22.58 3.52
CA PHE A 250 -6.86 21.24 4.10
C PHE A 250 -8.31 20.79 4.31
N LEU A 251 -8.68 19.67 3.71
CA LEU A 251 -10.01 19.08 3.83
C LEU A 251 -10.12 18.00 4.92
N GLY A 252 -8.97 17.58 5.51
CA GLY A 252 -8.97 16.48 6.45
C GLY A 252 -9.28 15.14 5.79
N ASN A 253 -9.77 14.18 6.57
CA ASN A 253 -10.27 12.92 6.03
C ASN A 253 -11.66 13.13 5.42
N ILE A 254 -11.80 12.72 4.19
CA ILE A 254 -13.08 12.75 3.46
C ILE A 254 -13.50 11.32 3.11
N PRO A 255 -14.81 11.03 3.01
CA PRO A 255 -15.31 9.76 2.55
C PRO A 255 -14.92 9.46 1.10
N ASP A 256 -14.77 8.17 0.76
CA ASP A 256 -14.36 7.74 -0.58
C ASP A 256 -15.30 8.24 -1.70
N TYR A 257 -16.60 8.38 -1.42
CA TYR A 257 -17.56 8.85 -2.40
C TYR A 257 -17.40 10.36 -2.76
N GLU A 258 -16.85 11.17 -1.84
CA GLU A 258 -16.54 12.59 -2.10
C GLU A 258 -15.20 12.75 -2.82
N LEU A 259 -14.28 11.79 -2.66
CA LEU A 259 -12.93 11.86 -3.22
C LEU A 259 -12.94 11.93 -4.75
N ASN A 260 -13.88 11.24 -5.40
CA ASN A 260 -14.05 11.31 -6.85
C ASN A 260 -14.30 12.74 -7.35
N GLU A 261 -15.19 13.49 -6.67
CA GLU A 261 -15.48 14.89 -7.04
C GLU A 261 -14.24 15.79 -6.84
N ILE A 262 -13.46 15.55 -5.81
CA ILE A 262 -12.24 16.31 -5.53
C ILE A 262 -11.18 16.04 -6.60
N TYR A 263 -10.97 14.78 -7.00
CA TYR A 263 -10.12 14.46 -8.15
C TYR A 263 -10.62 15.16 -9.42
N GLN A 264 -11.90 15.10 -9.72
CA GLN A 264 -12.49 15.72 -10.92
C GLN A 264 -12.27 17.23 -11.01
N LYS A 265 -12.26 17.93 -9.88
CA LYS A 265 -12.05 19.38 -9.80
C LYS A 265 -10.56 19.77 -9.74
N SER A 266 -9.65 18.80 -9.64
CA SER A 266 -8.22 19.10 -9.63
C SER A 266 -7.68 19.34 -11.04
N ILE A 267 -6.59 20.10 -11.14
CA ILE A 267 -5.77 20.28 -12.34
C ILE A 267 -4.92 19.01 -12.53
N ALA A 268 -4.21 18.62 -11.47
CA ALA A 268 -3.32 17.46 -11.40
C ALA A 268 -3.18 17.00 -9.96
N LEU A 269 -2.76 15.75 -9.79
CA LEU A 269 -2.25 15.25 -8.51
C LEU A 269 -0.76 15.58 -8.39
N VAL A 270 -0.33 16.03 -7.21
CA VAL A 270 1.10 16.15 -6.87
C VAL A 270 1.45 15.10 -5.81
N PHE A 271 2.42 14.25 -6.13
CA PHE A 271 2.79 13.06 -5.37
C PHE A 271 4.28 13.11 -5.01
N PRO A 272 4.66 13.77 -3.89
CA PRO A 272 6.04 14.10 -3.59
C PRO A 272 6.83 12.99 -2.90
N GLN A 273 6.18 11.89 -2.52
CA GLN A 273 6.80 10.79 -1.82
C GLN A 273 7.20 9.63 -2.72
N ALA A 274 8.22 8.88 -2.31
CA ALA A 274 8.47 7.54 -2.81
C ALA A 274 7.54 6.54 -2.08
N GLU A 275 6.84 5.69 -2.82
CA GLU A 275 6.03 4.60 -2.30
C GLU A 275 6.33 3.29 -3.01
N ASP A 276 5.97 2.17 -2.39
CA ASP A 276 6.21 0.84 -2.94
C ASP A 276 5.46 0.60 -4.25
N PHE A 277 4.24 1.16 -4.40
CA PHE A 277 3.48 1.16 -5.65
C PHE A 277 2.82 2.52 -5.93
N GLY A 278 1.99 3.01 -4.99
CA GLY A 278 1.28 4.28 -5.18
C GLY A 278 -0.07 4.10 -5.89
N ILE A 279 -1.12 3.78 -5.12
CA ILE A 279 -2.50 3.66 -5.62
C ILE A 279 -3.07 5.04 -5.99
N ILE A 280 -2.77 6.07 -5.20
CA ILE A 280 -3.30 7.44 -5.34
C ILE A 280 -3.05 8.04 -6.72
N PRO A 281 -1.88 7.94 -7.36
CA PRO A 281 -1.67 8.33 -8.74
C PRO A 281 -2.68 7.71 -9.72
N LEU A 282 -2.97 6.43 -9.58
CA LEU A 282 -3.90 5.72 -10.47
C LEU A 282 -5.37 6.12 -10.22
N GLU A 283 -5.74 6.49 -8.99
CA GLU A 283 -7.06 7.08 -8.69
C GLU A 283 -7.24 8.43 -9.43
N ALA A 284 -6.23 9.30 -9.36
CA ALA A 284 -6.24 10.56 -10.10
C ALA A 284 -6.33 10.32 -11.61
N MET A 285 -5.52 9.39 -12.14
CA MET A 285 -5.56 9.01 -13.56
C MET A 285 -6.91 8.40 -13.96
N SER A 286 -7.59 7.68 -13.07
CA SER A 286 -8.94 7.16 -13.31
C SER A 286 -9.98 8.28 -13.51
N CYS A 287 -9.71 9.48 -12.95
CA CYS A 287 -10.46 10.70 -13.23
C CYS A 287 -9.94 11.49 -14.46
N GLY A 288 -8.99 10.93 -15.21
CA GLY A 288 -8.34 11.60 -16.34
C GLY A 288 -7.39 12.72 -15.90
N LYS A 289 -6.90 12.68 -14.65
CA LYS A 289 -6.02 13.73 -14.12
C LYS A 289 -4.56 13.29 -14.20
N PRO A 290 -3.70 14.14 -14.79
CA PRO A 290 -2.27 13.86 -14.84
C PRO A 290 -1.62 13.98 -13.45
N VAL A 291 -0.42 13.42 -13.30
CA VAL A 291 0.29 13.33 -12.04
C VAL A 291 1.67 13.99 -12.14
N ILE A 292 2.02 14.78 -11.15
CA ILE A 292 3.40 15.24 -10.92
C ILE A 292 3.96 14.39 -9.78
N ALA A 293 4.93 13.53 -10.05
CA ALA A 293 5.46 12.57 -9.10
C ALA A 293 6.97 12.69 -8.91
N LEU A 294 7.46 12.27 -7.74
CA LEU A 294 8.88 12.01 -7.54
C LEU A 294 9.31 10.85 -8.45
N SER A 295 10.46 10.98 -9.09
CA SER A 295 11.05 9.95 -9.96
C SER A 295 11.65 8.80 -9.14
N GLU A 296 10.84 8.18 -8.26
CA GLU A 296 11.29 7.11 -7.36
C GLU A 296 10.14 6.16 -6.99
N GLY A 297 10.49 4.89 -6.71
CA GLY A 297 9.55 3.87 -6.28
C GLY A 297 8.54 3.47 -7.33
N GLY A 298 7.33 3.10 -6.90
CA GLY A 298 6.26 2.61 -7.76
C GLY A 298 5.68 3.66 -8.71
N ALA A 299 5.91 4.96 -8.48
CA ALA A 299 5.51 6.00 -9.41
C ALA A 299 6.16 5.83 -10.79
N LEU A 300 7.37 5.27 -10.86
CA LEU A 300 8.06 4.95 -12.11
C LEU A 300 7.35 3.88 -12.95
N GLU A 301 6.46 3.10 -12.35
CA GLU A 301 5.70 2.04 -13.01
C GLU A 301 4.29 2.50 -13.42
N THR A 302 3.77 3.52 -12.74
CA THR A 302 2.41 4.00 -12.93
C THR A 302 2.31 5.28 -13.74
N VAL A 303 3.34 6.14 -13.75
CA VAL A 303 3.35 7.41 -14.49
C VAL A 303 4.18 7.26 -15.76
N ILE A 304 3.63 7.72 -16.90
CA ILE A 304 4.34 7.80 -18.20
C ILE A 304 4.66 9.27 -18.47
N PRO A 305 5.96 9.65 -18.48
CA PRO A 305 6.35 11.03 -18.70
C PRO A 305 5.80 11.59 -20.04
N GLY A 306 5.20 12.79 -20.00
CA GLY A 306 4.61 13.45 -21.16
C GLY A 306 3.25 12.91 -21.61
N SER A 307 2.81 11.73 -21.13
CA SER A 307 1.50 11.14 -21.44
C SER A 307 0.54 11.18 -20.25
N THR A 308 0.94 10.64 -19.11
CA THR A 308 0.07 10.61 -17.91
C THR A 308 0.56 11.51 -16.77
N GLY A 309 1.74 12.12 -16.93
CA GLY A 309 2.28 13.02 -15.92
C GLY A 309 3.70 13.47 -16.20
N LEU A 310 4.33 14.08 -15.20
CA LEU A 310 5.72 14.49 -15.17
C LEU A 310 6.41 14.00 -13.92
N PHE A 311 7.75 13.88 -14.00
CA PHE A 311 8.59 13.59 -12.84
C PHE A 311 9.44 14.78 -12.44
N PHE A 312 9.63 14.95 -11.13
CA PHE A 312 10.75 15.71 -10.58
C PHE A 312 11.73 14.74 -9.93
N THR A 313 13.03 15.03 -10.04
CA THR A 313 14.10 14.07 -9.72
C THR A 313 14.60 14.14 -8.28
N GLU A 314 14.39 15.26 -7.60
CA GLU A 314 14.88 15.49 -6.25
C GLU A 314 13.80 16.11 -5.37
N GLN A 315 13.71 15.66 -4.12
CA GLN A 315 12.76 16.24 -3.14
C GLN A 315 13.20 17.63 -2.64
N THR A 316 13.44 18.54 -3.58
CA THR A 316 13.81 19.93 -3.34
C THR A 316 12.72 20.88 -3.84
N LYS A 317 12.67 22.07 -3.25
CA LYS A 317 11.71 23.14 -3.62
C LYS A 317 11.89 23.53 -5.09
N GLU A 318 13.13 23.66 -5.52
CA GLU A 318 13.52 24.09 -6.87
C GLU A 318 13.07 23.08 -7.93
N ALA A 319 13.34 21.79 -7.70
CA ALA A 319 12.97 20.72 -8.64
C ALA A 319 11.44 20.63 -8.78
N LEU A 320 10.70 20.58 -7.67
CA LEU A 320 9.25 20.51 -7.73
C LEU A 320 8.62 21.75 -8.33
N LYS A 321 9.10 22.96 -7.95
CA LYS A 321 8.63 24.23 -8.50
C LYS A 321 8.81 24.28 -10.02
N LYS A 322 9.97 23.91 -10.51
CA LYS A 322 10.26 23.83 -11.96
C LYS A 322 9.27 22.92 -12.66
N THR A 323 9.05 21.71 -12.16
CA THR A 323 8.15 20.74 -12.77
C THR A 323 6.68 21.21 -12.76
N VAL A 324 6.22 21.88 -11.69
CA VAL A 324 4.86 22.47 -11.65
C VAL A 324 4.69 23.55 -12.71
N LEU A 325 5.71 24.38 -12.96
CA LEU A 325 5.66 25.42 -13.99
C LEU A 325 5.71 24.81 -15.41
N GLU A 326 6.56 23.82 -15.64
CA GLU A 326 6.62 23.07 -16.91
C GLU A 326 5.29 22.35 -17.21
N PHE A 327 4.68 21.75 -16.18
CA PHE A 327 3.38 21.08 -16.29
C PHE A 327 2.29 22.00 -16.84
N SER A 328 2.27 23.25 -16.41
CA SER A 328 1.25 24.23 -16.80
C SER A 328 1.30 24.63 -18.29
N ALA A 329 2.41 24.38 -18.97
CA ALA A 329 2.58 24.64 -20.39
C ALA A 329 2.13 23.47 -21.29
N LEU A 330 1.82 22.30 -20.71
CA LEU A 330 1.50 21.08 -21.45
C LEU A 330 -0.03 20.87 -21.56
N LYS A 331 -0.42 20.19 -22.64
CA LYS A 331 -1.80 19.73 -22.82
C LYS A 331 -1.90 18.24 -22.50
N TRP A 332 -2.95 17.85 -21.82
CA TRP A 332 -3.15 16.49 -21.33
C TRP A 332 -4.40 15.87 -21.93
N ASN A 333 -4.26 14.63 -22.46
CA ASN A 333 -5.39 13.87 -22.97
C ASN A 333 -6.02 13.05 -21.83
N ARG A 334 -7.15 13.47 -21.34
CA ARG A 334 -7.84 12.84 -20.20
C ARG A 334 -8.25 11.39 -20.47
N GLN A 335 -8.63 11.08 -21.72
CA GLN A 335 -9.03 9.73 -22.13
C GLN A 335 -7.83 8.77 -22.14
N GLU A 336 -6.68 9.22 -22.66
CA GLU A 336 -5.45 8.42 -22.65
C GLU A 336 -4.95 8.17 -21.23
N ILE A 337 -5.02 9.18 -20.36
CA ILE A 337 -4.66 9.05 -18.94
C ILE A 337 -5.53 8.00 -18.26
N ARG A 338 -6.85 8.07 -18.47
CA ARG A 338 -7.77 7.07 -17.92
C ARG A 338 -7.53 5.68 -18.48
N ALA A 339 -7.41 5.55 -19.80
CA ALA A 339 -7.14 4.27 -20.44
C ALA A 339 -5.85 3.62 -19.93
N HIS A 340 -4.87 4.43 -19.52
CA HIS A 340 -3.68 3.92 -18.85
C HIS A 340 -4.00 3.36 -17.46
N ALA A 341 -4.78 4.07 -16.63
CA ALA A 341 -5.17 3.60 -15.30
C ALA A 341 -6.01 2.31 -15.34
N GLU A 342 -6.84 2.11 -16.37
CA GLU A 342 -7.65 0.91 -16.56
C GLU A 342 -6.83 -0.37 -16.74
N LYS A 343 -5.55 -0.27 -17.11
CA LYS A 343 -4.62 -1.41 -17.14
C LYS A 343 -4.32 -1.98 -15.74
N PHE A 344 -4.62 -1.23 -14.69
CA PHE A 344 -4.46 -1.61 -13.29
C PHE A 344 -5.81 -1.88 -12.58
N ASP A 345 -6.89 -2.03 -13.35
CA ASP A 345 -8.22 -2.27 -12.79
C ASP A 345 -8.30 -3.60 -12.03
N LYS A 346 -9.26 -3.66 -11.11
CA LYS A 346 -9.50 -4.84 -10.26
C LYS A 346 -9.64 -6.14 -11.07
N HIS A 347 -10.34 -6.12 -12.20
CA HIS A 347 -10.50 -7.31 -13.04
C HIS A 347 -9.18 -7.80 -13.66
N VAL A 348 -8.23 -6.88 -13.95
CA VAL A 348 -6.90 -7.24 -14.44
C VAL A 348 -6.10 -7.91 -13.33
N PHE A 349 -6.16 -7.35 -12.12
CA PHE A 349 -5.55 -7.96 -10.93
C PHE A 349 -6.09 -9.37 -10.69
N GLU A 350 -7.42 -9.53 -10.66
CA GLU A 350 -8.09 -10.83 -10.41
C GLU A 350 -7.71 -11.87 -11.48
N SER A 351 -7.69 -11.49 -12.75
CA SER A 351 -7.30 -12.35 -13.85
C SER A 351 -5.84 -12.82 -13.75
N ASN A 352 -4.92 -11.89 -13.46
CA ASN A 352 -3.51 -12.21 -13.31
C ASN A 352 -3.25 -13.07 -12.08
N LEU A 353 -3.88 -12.75 -10.94
CA LEU A 353 -3.73 -13.51 -9.71
C LEU A 353 -4.30 -14.93 -9.86
N LYS A 354 -5.47 -15.07 -10.50
CA LYS A 354 -6.08 -16.38 -10.77
C LYS A 354 -5.17 -17.24 -11.63
N ARG A 355 -4.66 -16.70 -12.74
CA ARG A 355 -3.73 -17.41 -13.62
C ARG A 355 -2.48 -17.87 -12.85
N PHE A 356 -1.87 -16.98 -12.06
CA PHE A 356 -0.71 -17.30 -11.24
C PHE A 356 -0.99 -18.44 -10.26
N ILE A 357 -2.09 -18.36 -9.51
CA ILE A 357 -2.49 -19.41 -8.55
C ILE A 357 -2.70 -20.75 -9.26
N ASP A 358 -3.42 -20.77 -10.38
CA ASP A 358 -3.71 -22.00 -11.14
C ASP A 358 -2.43 -22.65 -11.69
N GLU A 359 -1.47 -21.85 -12.19
CA GLU A 359 -0.16 -22.31 -12.66
C GLU A 359 0.68 -22.89 -11.51
N LYS A 360 0.79 -22.15 -10.40
CA LYS A 360 1.59 -22.58 -9.24
C LYS A 360 0.97 -23.80 -8.55
N TRP A 361 -0.36 -23.86 -8.45
CA TRP A 361 -1.04 -25.04 -7.91
C TRP A 361 -0.85 -26.26 -8.77
N THR A 362 -0.90 -26.14 -10.10
CA THR A 362 -0.64 -27.25 -11.01
C THR A 362 0.77 -27.76 -10.92
N PHE A 363 1.74 -26.84 -10.84
CA PHE A 363 3.15 -27.16 -10.61
C PHE A 363 3.35 -27.86 -9.27
N TRP A 364 2.75 -27.34 -8.19
CA TRP A 364 2.86 -27.86 -6.83
C TRP A 364 2.36 -29.31 -6.75
N LYS A 365 1.17 -29.59 -7.26
CA LYS A 365 0.62 -30.96 -7.27
C LYS A 365 1.52 -31.98 -7.97
N ARG A 366 2.13 -31.60 -9.08
CA ARG A 366 3.02 -32.50 -9.83
C ARG A 366 4.28 -32.85 -9.05
N ASN A 367 4.82 -31.88 -8.31
CA ASN A 367 6.10 -32.06 -7.60
C ASN A 367 5.93 -32.67 -6.21
N MET A 368 4.79 -32.52 -5.56
CA MET A 368 4.50 -33.08 -4.25
C MET A 368 3.80 -34.42 -4.31
N ALA A 369 3.60 -34.99 -5.50
CA ALA A 369 2.90 -36.27 -5.73
C ALA A 369 1.51 -36.35 -5.05
N ILE A 370 0.77 -35.24 -5.08
CA ILE A 370 -0.58 -35.11 -4.51
C ILE A 370 -1.63 -35.46 -5.57
#